data_cc2a0e32f3412c6ba6c27747f20a925e
#
_entry.id   cc2a0e32f3412c6ba6c27747f20a925e
#
_cell.length_a   1.000
_cell.length_b   1.000
_cell.length_c   1.000
_cell.angle_alpha   90.00
_cell.angle_beta   90.00
_cell.angle_gamma   90.00
#
_symmetry.space_group_name_H-M   'P 1'
#
loop_
_entity.id
_entity.type
_entity.pdbx_description
1 polymer ?
#
loop_
_entity_poly.entity_id
_entity_poly.type
_entity_poly.pdbx_seq_one_letter_code
_entity_poly.pdbx_strand_id
1 'polypeptide(L)'
;MAKKKTGKKVGERGANMARYEELSVEELEALRAELKDEYRRYQTMDMNLDMSRGKPCREQLDLSNDMMDALDSNADMYSSEGVDVRNYGVLDGIAEAKELLSDMMENHPDHILIFGNSSLNVMYDSISRSMTHGVMGSTPWCKLDEVKWLCPVPGYDRHFAITEYFGIKMIPVPMTEQGPDMDMVEELVASDEAIKGIWCVPKYSNPQGYSYSDETVRRFARLKPAARDFRIYWDNAYGMHHLYDHEQDYLIEILAECKRAGHPDLVYKFASTSKISFPGSGIASMATSLNNLEDIKKQVQYQTIGHDKVNQLRHVRFFQDIHGMVKHMQKHANILRPKFEMVEDIFEKNLAGTGVGEWTKPKGGYFISFETLPGCAKAVVDKCKKAGVTLTPAGSAFPYKKDPNDSNIRIAPTYPPLEDLRIASELFTLCVKLVSVEKLLKDKKEVQA
;
A
#
# COMPACT_ATOMS: atom_id res chain seq x y z
N MET A 1 26.06 -7.11 58.17
CA MET A 1 25.66 -5.72 57.82
C MET A 1 25.47 -5.63 56.32
N ALA A 2 24.25 -5.70 55.82
CA ALA A 2 23.90 -5.68 54.39
C ALA A 2 23.33 -4.33 54.06
N LYS A 3 23.97 -3.59 53.19
CA LYS A 3 23.47 -2.30 52.64
C LYS A 3 22.44 -2.58 51.53
N LYS A 4 21.18 -2.28 51.78
CA LYS A 4 20.11 -2.18 50.79
C LYS A 4 20.45 -1.03 49.79
N LYS A 5 20.61 -1.35 48.52
CA LYS A 5 20.56 -0.38 47.42
C LYS A 5 19.11 -0.20 47.02
N THR A 6 18.56 0.96 47.31
CA THR A 6 17.27 1.44 46.83
C THR A 6 17.42 1.82 45.36
N GLY A 7 16.89 0.99 44.47
CA GLY A 7 16.70 1.34 43.04
C GLY A 7 15.55 2.35 42.93
N LYS A 8 15.84 3.54 42.46
CA LYS A 8 14.82 4.48 42.03
C LYS A 8 14.13 3.91 40.77
N LYS A 9 12.87 3.57 40.88
CA LYS A 9 11.96 3.37 39.75
C LYS A 9 11.89 4.70 38.99
N VAL A 10 12.28 4.70 37.74
CA VAL A 10 12.00 5.77 36.79
C VAL A 10 10.48 5.71 36.55
N GLY A 11 9.81 6.78 36.91
CA GLY A 11 8.36 6.84 36.94
C GLY A 11 7.74 6.81 35.54
N GLU A 12 6.74 5.98 35.44
CA GLU A 12 5.68 6.07 34.46
C GLU A 12 5.04 7.48 34.51
N ARG A 13 5.34 8.30 33.49
CA ARG A 13 4.57 9.48 33.18
C ARG A 13 3.82 9.24 31.87
N GLY A 14 2.89 8.30 31.88
CA GLY A 14 1.71 8.37 31.02
C GLY A 14 0.73 9.31 31.72
N ALA A 15 0.71 10.57 31.36
CA ALA A 15 -0.36 11.46 31.77
C ALA A 15 -1.66 10.86 31.25
N ASN A 16 -2.58 10.49 32.13
CA ASN A 16 -3.93 10.08 31.81
C ASN A 16 -4.62 11.33 31.26
N MET A 17 -4.54 11.56 29.94
CA MET A 17 -5.22 12.68 29.28
C MET A 17 -6.73 12.37 29.33
N ALA A 18 -7.52 13.32 29.77
CA ALA A 18 -8.97 13.18 29.77
C ALA A 18 -9.49 13.03 28.34
N ARG A 19 -10.47 12.15 28.15
CA ARG A 19 -11.16 12.03 26.86
C ARG A 19 -11.85 13.36 26.56
N TYR A 20 -11.65 13.88 25.36
CA TYR A 20 -12.19 15.20 24.99
C TYR A 20 -13.71 15.25 24.99
N GLU A 21 -14.39 14.13 24.74
CA GLU A 21 -15.85 14.02 24.82
C GLU A 21 -16.41 14.23 26.23
N GLU A 22 -15.60 13.96 27.28
CA GLU A 22 -15.97 14.10 28.70
C GLU A 22 -15.78 15.54 29.21
N LEU A 23 -15.05 16.39 28.49
CA LEU A 23 -14.79 17.77 28.90
C LEU A 23 -16.06 18.63 28.81
N SER A 24 -16.21 19.57 29.72
CA SER A 24 -17.29 20.57 29.69
C SER A 24 -17.11 21.54 28.49
N VAL A 25 -18.15 22.31 28.19
CA VAL A 25 -18.08 23.34 27.14
C VAL A 25 -17.00 24.38 27.47
N GLU A 26 -16.87 24.80 28.72
CA GLU A 26 -15.90 25.75 29.20
C GLU A 26 -14.46 25.23 29.04
N GLU A 27 -14.23 23.96 29.41
CA GLU A 27 -12.94 23.30 29.28
C GLU A 27 -12.55 23.15 27.80
N LEU A 28 -13.49 22.76 26.94
CA LEU A 28 -13.26 22.68 25.49
C LEU A 28 -13.00 24.07 24.86
N GLU A 29 -13.67 25.14 25.34
CA GLU A 29 -13.40 26.51 24.86
C GLU A 29 -12.00 27.00 25.27
N ALA A 30 -11.58 26.71 26.48
CA ALA A 30 -10.22 27.00 26.95
C ALA A 30 -9.16 26.23 26.12
N LEU A 31 -9.35 24.93 25.96
CA LEU A 31 -8.46 24.08 25.14
C LEU A 31 -8.41 24.56 23.69
N ARG A 32 -9.55 24.94 23.11
CA ARG A 32 -9.59 25.49 21.74
C ARG A 32 -8.75 26.75 21.61
N ALA A 33 -8.81 27.64 22.60
CA ALA A 33 -8.03 28.90 22.59
C ALA A 33 -6.52 28.60 22.58
N GLU A 34 -6.07 27.69 23.46
CA GLU A 34 -4.68 27.25 23.55
C GLU A 34 -4.19 26.62 22.22
N LEU A 35 -4.94 25.65 21.69
CA LEU A 35 -4.60 24.98 20.42
C LEU A 35 -4.59 25.95 19.23
N LYS A 36 -5.47 26.96 19.21
CA LYS A 36 -5.46 28.01 18.18
C LYS A 36 -4.22 28.89 18.24
N ASP A 37 -3.76 29.23 19.42
CA ASP A 37 -2.55 30.04 19.58
C ASP A 37 -1.29 29.27 19.15
N GLU A 38 -1.23 27.97 19.47
CA GLU A 38 -0.18 27.09 18.98
C GLU A 38 -0.23 26.93 17.45
N TYR A 39 -1.41 26.71 16.88
CA TYR A 39 -1.60 26.59 15.43
C TYR A 39 -1.16 27.85 14.67
N ARG A 40 -1.44 29.05 15.20
CA ARG A 40 -0.98 30.31 14.61
C ARG A 40 0.55 30.41 14.55
N ARG A 41 1.28 29.85 15.53
CA ARG A 41 2.74 29.81 15.50
C ARG A 41 3.22 28.97 14.31
N TYR A 42 2.64 27.80 14.07
CA TYR A 42 2.98 26.99 12.90
C TYR A 42 2.69 27.73 11.58
N GLN A 43 1.60 28.48 11.48
CA GLN A 43 1.29 29.26 10.28
C GLN A 43 2.33 30.35 9.96
N THR A 44 3.10 30.79 10.94
CA THR A 44 4.17 31.80 10.74
C THR A 44 5.52 31.18 10.35
N MET A 45 5.65 29.86 10.34
CA MET A 45 6.93 29.17 10.07
C MET A 45 7.26 29.04 8.58
N ASP A 46 6.36 29.44 7.66
CA ASP A 46 6.52 29.36 6.20
C ASP A 46 7.00 27.98 5.71
N MET A 47 6.35 26.91 6.17
CA MET A 47 6.72 25.54 5.87
C MET A 47 6.18 25.11 4.51
N ASN A 48 6.90 24.17 3.86
CA ASN A 48 6.44 23.48 2.65
C ASN A 48 6.83 22.00 2.74
N LEU A 49 6.12 21.24 3.56
CA LEU A 49 6.38 19.85 3.87
C LEU A 49 5.37 18.95 3.17
N ASP A 50 5.82 17.81 2.64
CA ASP A 50 4.96 16.88 1.89
C ASP A 50 4.99 15.47 2.51
N MET A 51 3.90 15.07 3.17
CA MET A 51 3.63 13.72 3.67
C MET A 51 2.55 12.98 2.85
N SER A 52 2.27 13.42 1.63
CA SER A 52 1.19 12.87 0.81
C SER A 52 1.58 11.61 0.04
N ARG A 53 2.87 11.42 -0.25
CA ARG A 53 3.33 10.43 -1.21
C ARG A 53 4.17 9.32 -0.57
N GLY A 54 3.68 8.09 -0.67
CA GLY A 54 4.44 6.88 -0.39
C GLY A 54 5.41 6.55 -1.51
N LYS A 55 6.51 7.31 -1.61
CA LYS A 55 7.61 7.08 -2.54
C LYS A 55 8.93 6.94 -1.78
N PRO A 56 9.93 6.25 -2.35
CA PRO A 56 11.26 6.17 -1.74
C PRO A 56 11.87 7.56 -1.53
N CYS A 57 12.51 7.78 -0.39
CA CYS A 57 13.33 8.96 -0.17
C CYS A 57 14.68 8.85 -0.89
N ARG A 58 15.45 9.94 -0.88
CA ARG A 58 16.74 9.99 -1.57
C ARG A 58 17.69 8.90 -1.06
N GLU A 59 17.77 8.74 0.24
CA GLU A 59 18.67 7.76 0.89
C GLU A 59 18.34 6.32 0.45
N GLN A 60 17.05 6.01 0.24
CA GLN A 60 16.65 4.70 -0.30
C GLN A 60 17.07 4.54 -1.76
N LEU A 61 16.92 5.58 -2.59
CA LEU A 61 17.35 5.54 -3.99
C LEU A 61 18.87 5.40 -4.10
N ASP A 62 19.62 6.08 -3.25
CA ASP A 62 21.08 6.03 -3.22
C ASP A 62 21.62 4.62 -2.92
N LEU A 63 20.86 3.76 -2.22
CA LEU A 63 21.22 2.34 -2.01
C LEU A 63 21.35 1.54 -3.30
N SER A 64 20.70 1.96 -4.37
CA SER A 64 20.68 1.28 -5.66
C SER A 64 21.61 1.93 -6.70
N ASN A 65 22.39 2.96 -6.35
CA ASN A 65 23.23 3.68 -7.31
C ASN A 65 24.27 2.75 -7.98
N ASP A 66 24.85 1.81 -7.23
CA ASP A 66 25.82 0.84 -7.78
C ASP A 66 25.22 -0.06 -8.88
N MET A 67 23.89 -0.14 -8.98
CA MET A 67 23.21 -0.83 -10.05
C MET A 67 23.49 -0.18 -11.43
N MET A 68 23.83 1.10 -11.47
CA MET A 68 24.18 1.79 -12.71
C MET A 68 25.49 1.27 -13.32
N ASP A 69 26.38 0.76 -12.48
CA ASP A 69 27.68 0.20 -12.89
C ASP A 69 27.63 -1.32 -13.10
N ALA A 70 26.51 -1.98 -12.79
CA ALA A 70 26.35 -3.43 -12.93
C ALA A 70 26.42 -3.92 -14.39
N LEU A 71 26.14 -3.04 -15.35
CA LEU A 71 26.30 -3.26 -16.79
C LEU A 71 26.97 -2.04 -17.42
N ASP A 72 28.28 -1.96 -17.29
CA ASP A 72 29.11 -0.95 -17.98
C ASP A 72 29.34 -1.32 -19.45
N SER A 73 30.09 -0.48 -20.19
CA SER A 73 30.37 -0.69 -21.61
C SER A 73 31.22 -1.95 -21.92
N ASN A 74 31.82 -2.57 -20.93
CA ASN A 74 32.66 -3.77 -21.05
C ASN A 74 31.92 -5.02 -20.50
N ALA A 75 30.72 -4.86 -19.97
CA ALA A 75 29.99 -5.98 -19.40
C ALA A 75 29.56 -6.99 -20.45
N ASP A 76 29.48 -8.25 -20.05
CA ASP A 76 28.86 -9.29 -20.85
C ASP A 76 27.36 -9.02 -20.92
N MET A 77 26.85 -8.78 -22.13
CA MET A 77 25.45 -8.44 -22.41
C MET A 77 24.60 -9.66 -22.81
N TYR A 78 25.06 -10.86 -22.46
CA TYR A 78 24.32 -12.09 -22.72
C TYR A 78 23.69 -12.65 -21.45
N SER A 79 22.46 -13.16 -21.60
CA SER A 79 21.78 -13.93 -20.54
C SER A 79 22.46 -15.29 -20.35
N SER A 80 22.09 -15.99 -19.27
CA SER A 80 22.55 -17.36 -19.00
C SER A 80 22.24 -18.35 -20.13
N GLU A 81 21.21 -18.10 -20.93
CA GLU A 81 20.81 -18.90 -22.09
C GLU A 81 21.41 -18.38 -23.42
N GLY A 82 22.34 -17.42 -23.38
CA GLY A 82 23.02 -16.88 -24.56
C GLY A 82 22.18 -15.88 -25.36
N VAL A 83 21.14 -15.29 -24.77
CA VAL A 83 20.35 -14.22 -25.40
C VAL A 83 21.10 -12.90 -25.30
N ASP A 84 21.36 -12.23 -26.42
CA ASP A 84 21.84 -10.85 -26.42
C ASP A 84 20.72 -9.92 -25.94
N VAL A 85 20.86 -9.40 -24.72
CA VAL A 85 19.79 -8.61 -24.05
C VAL A 85 19.54 -7.26 -24.72
N ARG A 86 20.41 -6.81 -25.61
CA ARG A 86 20.28 -5.58 -26.39
C ARG A 86 19.31 -5.72 -27.58
N ASN A 87 18.99 -6.97 -27.96
CA ASN A 87 18.20 -7.27 -29.16
C ASN A 87 16.73 -7.61 -28.83
N TYR A 88 15.92 -7.76 -29.85
CA TYR A 88 14.53 -8.19 -29.74
C TYR A 88 14.39 -9.62 -29.21
N GLY A 89 13.20 -9.97 -28.81
CA GLY A 89 12.81 -11.34 -28.46
C GLY A 89 12.67 -11.57 -26.95
N VAL A 90 12.38 -12.81 -26.59
CA VAL A 90 12.09 -13.29 -25.22
C VAL A 90 10.94 -12.51 -24.58
N LEU A 91 9.71 -12.82 -25.04
CA LEU A 91 8.48 -12.13 -24.66
C LEU A 91 8.24 -12.10 -23.15
N ASP A 92 8.56 -13.18 -22.46
CA ASP A 92 8.27 -13.38 -21.03
C ASP A 92 9.43 -13.04 -20.08
N GLY A 93 10.55 -12.55 -20.63
CA GLY A 93 11.73 -12.16 -19.86
C GLY A 93 12.84 -13.21 -19.87
N ILE A 94 14.08 -12.79 -19.54
CA ILE A 94 15.24 -13.68 -19.48
C ILE A 94 15.13 -14.64 -18.27
N ALA A 95 15.69 -15.84 -18.42
CA ALA A 95 15.52 -16.94 -17.44
C ALA A 95 15.94 -16.53 -16.02
N GLU A 96 17.13 -15.97 -15.86
CA GLU A 96 17.66 -15.55 -14.57
C GLU A 96 16.87 -14.41 -13.90
N ALA A 97 16.22 -13.54 -14.68
CA ALA A 97 15.33 -12.52 -14.13
C ALA A 97 13.99 -13.14 -13.68
N LYS A 98 13.50 -14.13 -14.40
CA LYS A 98 12.33 -14.91 -13.97
C LYS A 98 12.62 -15.68 -12.69
N GLU A 99 13.80 -16.27 -12.53
CA GLU A 99 14.24 -16.93 -11.29
C GLU A 99 14.24 -15.94 -10.11
N LEU A 100 14.91 -14.80 -10.25
CA LEU A 100 14.97 -13.77 -9.21
C LEU A 100 13.58 -13.29 -8.79
N LEU A 101 12.70 -13.01 -9.75
CA LEU A 101 11.36 -12.53 -9.46
C LEU A 101 10.43 -13.65 -8.95
N SER A 102 10.65 -14.91 -9.36
CA SER A 102 9.92 -16.05 -8.85
C SER A 102 10.20 -16.28 -7.36
N ASP A 103 11.45 -16.16 -6.95
CA ASP A 103 11.83 -16.22 -5.54
C ASP A 103 11.19 -15.08 -4.74
N MET A 104 11.23 -13.84 -5.26
CA MET A 104 10.58 -12.67 -4.65
C MET A 104 9.06 -12.85 -4.51
N MET A 105 8.44 -13.55 -5.45
CA MET A 105 6.99 -13.80 -5.48
C MET A 105 6.60 -15.16 -4.91
N GLU A 106 7.55 -15.97 -4.43
CA GLU A 106 7.33 -17.32 -3.89
C GLU A 106 6.61 -18.25 -4.87
N ASN A 107 6.98 -18.20 -6.16
CA ASN A 107 6.37 -18.98 -7.23
C ASN A 107 7.42 -19.69 -8.08
N HIS A 108 6.98 -20.59 -8.96
CA HIS A 108 7.85 -21.22 -9.95
C HIS A 108 8.14 -20.28 -11.12
N PRO A 109 9.35 -20.23 -11.69
CA PRO A 109 9.71 -19.34 -12.81
C PRO A 109 8.79 -19.47 -14.04
N ASP A 110 8.25 -20.67 -14.31
CA ASP A 110 7.31 -20.90 -15.41
C ASP A 110 5.97 -20.16 -15.25
N HIS A 111 5.64 -19.75 -14.03
CA HIS A 111 4.44 -18.99 -13.71
C HIS A 111 4.66 -17.46 -13.81
N ILE A 112 5.88 -17.02 -14.15
CA ILE A 112 6.27 -15.61 -14.17
C ILE A 112 6.26 -15.06 -15.61
N LEU A 113 5.66 -13.90 -15.76
CA LEU A 113 5.76 -13.06 -16.96
C LEU A 113 6.29 -11.70 -16.53
N ILE A 114 7.43 -11.30 -17.13
CA ILE A 114 8.07 -10.00 -16.88
C ILE A 114 7.49 -8.96 -17.83
N PHE A 115 7.26 -7.76 -17.28
CA PHE A 115 6.74 -6.60 -17.99
C PHE A 115 7.71 -5.40 -17.90
N GLY A 116 7.19 -4.20 -18.08
CA GLY A 116 7.93 -2.95 -17.91
C GLY A 116 8.28 -2.63 -16.44
N ASN A 117 8.32 -1.36 -16.09
CA ASN A 117 8.88 -0.92 -14.81
C ASN A 117 7.91 -0.88 -13.63
N SER A 118 6.61 -1.06 -13.84
CA SER A 118 5.60 -0.80 -12.79
C SER A 118 4.47 -1.81 -12.82
N SER A 119 4.16 -2.42 -11.66
CA SER A 119 3.00 -3.29 -11.50
C SER A 119 1.67 -2.56 -11.77
N LEU A 120 1.59 -1.25 -11.53
CA LEU A 120 0.42 -0.45 -11.86
C LEU A 120 0.10 -0.48 -13.36
N ASN A 121 1.13 -0.40 -14.23
CA ASN A 121 0.96 -0.56 -15.68
C ASN A 121 0.43 -1.96 -16.03
N VAL A 122 0.96 -2.99 -15.40
CA VAL A 122 0.54 -4.38 -15.65
C VAL A 122 -0.92 -4.58 -15.27
N MET A 123 -1.35 -4.03 -14.15
CA MET A 123 -2.75 -4.06 -13.71
C MET A 123 -3.67 -3.29 -14.66
N TYR A 124 -3.26 -2.08 -15.07
CA TYR A 124 -3.98 -1.30 -16.09
C TYR A 124 -4.12 -2.08 -17.40
N ASP A 125 -3.01 -2.62 -17.92
CA ASP A 125 -2.99 -3.39 -19.16
C ASP A 125 -3.86 -4.66 -19.06
N SER A 126 -3.87 -5.32 -17.90
CA SER A 126 -4.71 -6.50 -17.67
C SER A 126 -6.20 -6.18 -17.75
N ILE A 127 -6.63 -5.06 -17.15
CA ILE A 127 -8.02 -4.58 -17.29
C ILE A 127 -8.30 -4.15 -18.73
N SER A 128 -7.40 -3.40 -19.36
CA SER A 128 -7.54 -2.97 -20.76
C SER A 128 -7.73 -4.15 -21.71
N ARG A 129 -6.92 -5.22 -21.55
CA ARG A 129 -7.07 -6.46 -22.34
C ARG A 129 -8.41 -7.13 -22.05
N SER A 130 -8.83 -7.20 -20.79
CA SER A 130 -10.13 -7.78 -20.42
C SER A 130 -11.30 -6.98 -21.03
N MET A 131 -11.20 -5.64 -21.04
CA MET A 131 -12.19 -4.77 -21.70
C MET A 131 -12.29 -5.04 -23.20
N THR A 132 -11.18 -5.25 -23.89
CA THR A 132 -11.15 -5.32 -25.36
C THR A 132 -11.22 -6.74 -25.91
N HIS A 133 -10.69 -7.75 -25.20
CA HIS A 133 -10.53 -9.14 -25.67
C HIS A 133 -11.18 -10.18 -24.73
N GLY A 134 -11.63 -9.79 -23.53
CA GLY A 134 -12.12 -10.72 -22.51
C GLY A 134 -11.00 -11.46 -21.80
N VAL A 135 -11.35 -12.44 -20.99
CA VAL A 135 -10.45 -13.30 -20.21
C VAL A 135 -10.69 -14.75 -20.59
N MET A 136 -9.66 -15.43 -21.08
CA MET A 136 -9.74 -16.85 -21.48
C MET A 136 -10.96 -17.15 -22.37
N GLY A 137 -11.16 -16.33 -23.41
CA GLY A 137 -12.24 -16.49 -24.38
C GLY A 137 -13.64 -16.07 -23.86
N SER A 138 -13.72 -15.34 -22.77
CA SER A 138 -14.99 -14.72 -22.35
C SER A 138 -15.34 -13.52 -23.26
N THR A 139 -16.58 -13.06 -23.15
CA THR A 139 -17.01 -11.83 -23.84
C THR A 139 -16.15 -10.64 -23.38
N PRO A 140 -15.61 -9.82 -24.31
CA PRO A 140 -14.95 -8.57 -23.95
C PRO A 140 -15.82 -7.72 -23.06
N TRP A 141 -15.27 -7.21 -21.96
CA TRP A 141 -16.08 -6.51 -20.95
C TRP A 141 -16.73 -5.22 -21.49
N CYS A 142 -16.12 -4.58 -22.49
CA CYS A 142 -16.74 -3.41 -23.15
C CYS A 142 -18.06 -3.73 -23.91
N LYS A 143 -18.38 -5.02 -24.10
CA LYS A 143 -19.62 -5.48 -24.72
C LYS A 143 -20.68 -5.94 -23.72
N LEU A 144 -20.37 -5.90 -22.43
CA LEU A 144 -21.30 -6.21 -21.34
C LEU A 144 -22.08 -4.96 -20.94
N ASP A 145 -23.31 -5.14 -20.49
CA ASP A 145 -24.16 -4.04 -20.04
C ASP A 145 -23.60 -3.36 -18.78
N GLU A 146 -23.01 -4.16 -17.89
CA GLU A 146 -22.41 -3.66 -16.64
C GLU A 146 -21.19 -4.50 -16.26
N VAL A 147 -20.15 -3.85 -15.76
CA VAL A 147 -18.99 -4.47 -15.12
C VAL A 147 -18.82 -3.88 -13.73
N LYS A 148 -18.63 -4.73 -12.73
CA LYS A 148 -18.47 -4.36 -11.33
C LYS A 148 -17.14 -4.88 -10.78
N TRP A 149 -16.65 -4.19 -9.74
CA TRP A 149 -15.40 -4.50 -9.10
C TRP A 149 -15.49 -4.32 -7.59
N LEU A 150 -14.99 -5.29 -6.83
CA LEU A 150 -14.92 -5.17 -5.38
C LEU A 150 -13.68 -4.37 -4.97
N CYS A 151 -13.89 -3.40 -4.10
CA CYS A 151 -12.88 -2.46 -3.65
C CYS A 151 -12.79 -2.48 -2.12
N PRO A 152 -11.87 -3.26 -1.53
CA PRO A 152 -11.58 -3.18 -0.10
C PRO A 152 -11.20 -1.76 0.30
N VAL A 153 -11.85 -1.24 1.35
CA VAL A 153 -11.71 0.15 1.83
C VAL A 153 -11.45 0.24 3.32
N PRO A 154 -10.56 1.17 3.74
CA PRO A 154 -9.75 2.05 2.90
C PRO A 154 -8.75 1.26 2.07
N GLY A 155 -8.41 1.75 0.85
CA GLY A 155 -7.57 1.04 -0.11
C GLY A 155 -6.70 1.97 -0.96
N TYR A 156 -6.04 1.39 -1.98
CA TYR A 156 -5.12 2.14 -2.82
C TYR A 156 -5.84 2.95 -3.89
N ASP A 157 -5.71 4.27 -3.82
CA ASP A 157 -6.38 5.25 -4.69
C ASP A 157 -6.12 5.04 -6.19
N ARG A 158 -4.94 4.53 -6.58
CA ARG A 158 -4.61 4.28 -7.99
C ARG A 158 -5.36 3.06 -8.55
N HIS A 159 -5.63 2.05 -7.73
CA HIS A 159 -6.50 0.94 -8.11
C HIS A 159 -7.91 1.44 -8.45
N PHE A 160 -8.47 2.26 -7.59
CA PHE A 160 -9.81 2.84 -7.81
C PHE A 160 -9.84 3.75 -9.03
N ALA A 161 -8.78 4.53 -9.26
CA ALA A 161 -8.65 5.37 -10.43
C ALA A 161 -8.64 4.57 -11.75
N ILE A 162 -8.01 3.39 -11.78
CA ILE A 162 -8.04 2.50 -12.96
C ILE A 162 -9.48 2.02 -13.22
N THR A 163 -10.16 1.51 -12.19
CA THR A 163 -11.54 1.02 -12.33
C THR A 163 -12.50 2.13 -12.77
N GLU A 164 -12.38 3.31 -12.17
CA GLU A 164 -13.19 4.48 -12.56
C GLU A 164 -12.94 4.91 -14.01
N TYR A 165 -11.65 4.92 -14.42
CA TYR A 165 -11.26 5.30 -15.79
C TYR A 165 -11.88 4.40 -16.86
N PHE A 166 -12.01 3.10 -16.59
CA PHE A 166 -12.67 2.15 -17.51
C PHE A 166 -14.19 2.10 -17.35
N GLY A 167 -14.79 2.95 -16.54
CA GLY A 167 -16.24 2.97 -16.32
C GLY A 167 -16.76 1.76 -15.53
N ILE A 168 -15.90 1.05 -14.84
CA ILE A 168 -16.25 -0.12 -14.01
C ILE A 168 -16.87 0.37 -12.70
N LYS A 169 -18.02 -0.15 -12.33
CA LYS A 169 -18.72 0.21 -11.09
C LYS A 169 -18.03 -0.38 -9.88
N MET A 170 -17.65 0.46 -8.97
CA MET A 170 -16.94 0.06 -7.75
C MET A 170 -17.90 -0.22 -6.59
N ILE A 171 -17.70 -1.35 -5.91
CA ILE A 171 -18.44 -1.77 -4.72
C ILE A 171 -17.45 -1.77 -3.55
N PRO A 172 -17.60 -0.85 -2.57
CA PRO A 172 -16.77 -0.85 -1.39
C PRO A 172 -17.00 -2.11 -0.54
N VAL A 173 -15.91 -2.70 -0.03
CA VAL A 173 -15.93 -3.81 0.92
C VAL A 173 -15.13 -3.38 2.15
N PRO A 174 -15.69 -3.44 3.37
CA PRO A 174 -14.93 -3.06 4.57
C PRO A 174 -13.67 -3.90 4.77
N MET A 175 -12.58 -3.25 5.16
CA MET A 175 -11.36 -3.93 5.62
C MET A 175 -11.42 -4.20 7.12
N THR A 176 -10.88 -5.34 7.52
CA THR A 176 -10.55 -5.70 8.91
C THR A 176 -9.05 -5.85 9.08
N GLU A 177 -8.57 -6.04 10.30
CA GLU A 177 -7.14 -6.31 10.56
C GLU A 177 -6.62 -7.60 9.89
N GLN A 178 -7.52 -8.51 9.50
CA GLN A 178 -7.19 -9.79 8.88
C GLN A 178 -7.40 -9.81 7.36
N GLY A 179 -7.83 -8.71 6.77
CA GLY A 179 -8.16 -8.58 5.35
C GLY A 179 -9.58 -8.04 5.14
N PRO A 180 -10.13 -8.10 3.91
CA PRO A 180 -11.49 -7.64 3.65
C PRO A 180 -12.54 -8.51 4.35
N ASP A 181 -13.72 -7.95 4.52
CA ASP A 181 -14.91 -8.70 4.97
C ASP A 181 -15.22 -9.83 3.96
N MET A 182 -14.75 -11.03 4.28
CA MET A 182 -14.86 -12.18 3.38
C MET A 182 -16.29 -12.72 3.29
N ASP A 183 -17.15 -12.50 4.29
CA ASP A 183 -18.55 -12.92 4.20
C ASP A 183 -19.25 -12.11 3.09
N MET A 184 -19.02 -10.81 3.07
CA MET A 184 -19.51 -9.93 2.02
C MET A 184 -18.90 -10.25 0.64
N VAL A 185 -17.57 -10.52 0.58
CA VAL A 185 -16.90 -10.89 -0.66
C VAL A 185 -17.50 -12.18 -1.26
N GLU A 186 -17.63 -13.24 -0.46
CA GLU A 186 -18.14 -14.53 -0.91
C GLU A 186 -19.59 -14.43 -1.41
N GLU A 187 -20.46 -13.73 -0.67
CA GLU A 187 -21.84 -13.51 -1.06
C GLU A 187 -21.97 -12.77 -2.39
N LEU A 188 -21.28 -11.64 -2.53
CA LEU A 188 -21.34 -10.82 -3.73
C LEU A 188 -20.79 -11.53 -4.95
N VAL A 189 -19.62 -12.17 -4.82
CA VAL A 189 -18.95 -12.86 -5.94
C VAL A 189 -19.76 -14.07 -6.42
N ALA A 190 -20.44 -14.78 -5.51
CA ALA A 190 -21.24 -15.94 -5.84
C ALA A 190 -22.59 -15.59 -6.47
N SER A 191 -23.12 -14.38 -6.22
CA SER A 191 -24.49 -14.00 -6.62
C SER A 191 -24.56 -13.07 -7.84
N ASP A 192 -23.48 -12.41 -8.22
CA ASP A 192 -23.47 -11.37 -9.27
C ASP A 192 -22.39 -11.64 -10.33
N GLU A 193 -22.80 -12.07 -11.52
CA GLU A 193 -21.89 -12.33 -12.65
C GLU A 193 -21.30 -11.06 -13.29
N ALA A 194 -21.81 -9.88 -12.97
CA ALA A 194 -21.22 -8.61 -13.39
C ALA A 194 -19.94 -8.28 -12.62
N ILE A 195 -19.69 -8.89 -11.47
CA ILE A 195 -18.48 -8.71 -10.68
C ILE A 195 -17.33 -9.48 -11.33
N LYS A 196 -16.35 -8.74 -11.88
CA LYS A 196 -15.24 -9.31 -12.65
C LYS A 196 -13.92 -9.35 -11.89
N GLY A 197 -13.84 -8.71 -10.76
CA GLY A 197 -12.61 -8.74 -9.96
C GLY A 197 -12.69 -8.05 -8.61
N ILE A 198 -11.59 -8.18 -7.89
CA ILE A 198 -11.35 -7.55 -6.60
C ILE A 198 -9.90 -7.06 -6.53
N TRP A 199 -9.70 -5.87 -5.97
CA TRP A 199 -8.38 -5.37 -5.63
C TRP A 199 -7.92 -5.91 -4.27
N CYS A 200 -6.70 -6.44 -4.20
CA CYS A 200 -6.09 -6.89 -2.95
C CYS A 200 -4.67 -6.33 -2.83
N VAL A 201 -4.35 -5.73 -1.68
CA VAL A 201 -2.97 -5.46 -1.25
C VAL A 201 -2.74 -6.28 0.02
N PRO A 202 -2.33 -7.57 -0.11
CA PRO A 202 -2.52 -8.56 0.94
C PRO A 202 -1.48 -8.47 2.07
N LYS A 203 -0.35 -7.82 1.84
CA LYS A 203 0.72 -7.68 2.83
C LYS A 203 1.05 -6.21 3.01
N TYR A 204 1.04 -5.75 4.27
CA TYR A 204 1.25 -4.34 4.62
C TYR A 204 0.39 -3.40 3.79
N SER A 205 -0.91 -3.63 3.80
CA SER A 205 -1.91 -2.99 2.93
C SER A 205 -1.81 -1.46 2.92
N ASN A 206 -2.17 -0.87 1.81
CA ASN A 206 -2.23 0.58 1.65
C ASN A 206 -3.70 1.05 1.84
N PRO A 207 -4.01 1.86 2.89
CA PRO A 207 -3.08 2.56 3.80
C PRO A 207 -2.85 1.89 5.17
N GLN A 208 -3.54 0.80 5.53
CA GLN A 208 -3.65 0.33 6.91
C GLN A 208 -2.41 -0.42 7.43
N GLY A 209 -1.57 -0.93 6.54
CA GLY A 209 -0.42 -1.73 6.93
C GLY A 209 -0.78 -3.13 7.44
N TYR A 210 -2.02 -3.57 7.28
CA TYR A 210 -2.47 -4.91 7.66
C TYR A 210 -1.98 -5.97 6.67
N SER A 211 -1.76 -7.17 7.17
CA SER A 211 -1.49 -8.34 6.34
C SER A 211 -2.63 -9.34 6.49
N TYR A 212 -3.06 -9.95 5.37
CA TYR A 212 -4.17 -10.90 5.37
C TYR A 212 -3.82 -12.14 6.20
N SER A 213 -4.80 -12.65 6.93
CA SER A 213 -4.62 -13.90 7.67
C SER A 213 -4.60 -15.10 6.71
N ASP A 214 -4.01 -16.20 7.18
CA ASP A 214 -4.04 -17.49 6.45
C ASP A 214 -5.46 -17.91 6.08
N GLU A 215 -6.42 -17.71 6.98
CA GLU A 215 -7.81 -18.07 6.70
C GLU A 215 -8.40 -17.18 5.62
N THR A 216 -8.14 -15.87 5.63
CA THR A 216 -8.55 -14.95 4.55
C THR A 216 -8.00 -15.42 3.21
N VAL A 217 -6.72 -15.77 3.12
CA VAL A 217 -6.11 -16.30 1.88
C VAL A 217 -6.78 -17.60 1.42
N ARG A 218 -7.06 -18.53 2.35
CA ARG A 218 -7.76 -19.77 2.03
C ARG A 218 -9.21 -19.52 1.60
N ARG A 219 -9.89 -18.55 2.16
CA ARG A 219 -11.24 -18.15 1.73
C ARG A 219 -11.22 -17.60 0.31
N PHE A 220 -10.25 -16.72 -0.03
CA PHE A 220 -10.04 -16.29 -1.41
C PHE A 220 -9.83 -17.46 -2.37
N ALA A 221 -9.01 -18.43 -2.00
CA ALA A 221 -8.72 -19.58 -2.84
C ALA A 221 -9.95 -20.49 -3.09
N ARG A 222 -10.93 -20.46 -2.19
CA ARG A 222 -12.18 -21.24 -2.26
C ARG A 222 -13.35 -20.48 -2.89
N LEU A 223 -13.17 -19.24 -3.33
CA LEU A 223 -14.23 -18.47 -3.97
C LEU A 223 -14.86 -19.24 -5.14
N LYS A 224 -16.16 -19.13 -5.28
CA LYS A 224 -16.96 -19.70 -6.35
C LYS A 224 -17.66 -18.58 -7.13
N PRO A 225 -16.93 -17.87 -7.99
CA PRO A 225 -17.52 -16.75 -8.73
C PRO A 225 -18.66 -17.20 -9.66
N ALA A 226 -19.73 -16.41 -9.69
CA ALA A 226 -20.76 -16.53 -10.72
C ALA A 226 -20.17 -16.21 -12.11
N ALA A 227 -19.24 -15.26 -12.20
CA ALA A 227 -18.51 -14.92 -13.41
C ALA A 227 -17.29 -15.84 -13.61
N ARG A 228 -17.25 -16.61 -14.69
CA ARG A 228 -16.11 -17.47 -15.05
C ARG A 228 -14.81 -16.68 -15.33
N ASP A 229 -14.94 -15.43 -15.70
CA ASP A 229 -13.88 -14.48 -16.03
C ASP A 229 -13.50 -13.56 -14.86
N PHE A 230 -13.99 -13.85 -13.65
CA PHE A 230 -13.57 -13.18 -12.41
C PHE A 230 -12.11 -13.45 -12.12
N ARG A 231 -11.37 -12.43 -11.69
CA ARG A 231 -9.97 -12.53 -11.23
C ARG A 231 -9.72 -11.75 -9.95
N ILE A 232 -8.92 -12.33 -9.07
CA ILE A 232 -8.36 -11.67 -7.89
C ILE A 232 -7.08 -10.95 -8.34
N TYR A 233 -7.07 -9.62 -8.24
CA TYR A 233 -5.88 -8.80 -8.51
C TYR A 233 -5.08 -8.64 -7.22
N TRP A 234 -4.04 -9.45 -7.09
CA TRP A 234 -3.24 -9.63 -5.88
C TRP A 234 -1.96 -8.80 -5.99
N ASP A 235 -2.04 -7.52 -5.58
CA ASP A 235 -0.92 -6.57 -5.65
C ASP A 235 0.02 -6.78 -4.47
N ASN A 236 1.09 -7.54 -4.69
CA ASN A 236 2.13 -7.83 -3.71
C ASN A 236 3.21 -6.72 -3.66
N ALA A 237 2.78 -5.47 -3.65
CA ALA A 237 3.66 -4.31 -3.71
C ALA A 237 4.66 -4.22 -2.55
N TYR A 238 4.30 -4.79 -1.40
CA TYR A 238 5.07 -4.69 -0.15
C TYR A 238 5.56 -6.05 0.38
N GLY A 239 5.61 -7.07 -0.45
CA GLY A 239 6.01 -8.43 -0.06
C GLY A 239 7.31 -8.52 0.72
N MET A 240 8.28 -7.65 0.40
CA MET A 240 9.61 -7.60 1.02
C MET A 240 9.85 -6.35 1.89
N HIS A 241 8.83 -5.52 2.14
CA HIS A 241 9.00 -4.22 2.81
C HIS A 241 8.78 -4.31 4.33
N HIS A 242 9.52 -5.20 4.98
CA HIS A 242 9.53 -5.32 6.44
C HIS A 242 10.25 -4.12 7.08
N LEU A 243 9.76 -3.62 8.22
CA LEU A 243 10.47 -2.62 9.03
C LEU A 243 11.38 -3.28 10.07
N TYR A 244 11.06 -4.50 10.48
CA TYR A 244 11.77 -5.23 11.55
C TYR A 244 12.27 -6.58 11.07
N ASP A 245 13.45 -7.01 11.56
CA ASP A 245 14.04 -8.30 11.18
C ASP A 245 13.35 -9.49 11.88
N HIS A 246 12.80 -9.26 13.08
CA HIS A 246 12.24 -10.32 13.94
C HIS A 246 10.72 -10.27 14.10
N GLU A 247 10.07 -9.27 13.54
CA GLU A 247 8.62 -9.07 13.60
C GLU A 247 8.05 -8.90 12.20
N GLN A 248 8.26 -9.88 11.34
CA GLN A 248 7.77 -9.86 9.97
C GLN A 248 6.41 -10.56 9.88
N ASP A 249 5.51 -9.99 9.09
CA ASP A 249 4.30 -10.70 8.72
C ASP A 249 4.61 -11.72 7.62
N TYR A 250 3.98 -12.88 7.70
CA TYR A 250 4.04 -13.94 6.69
C TYR A 250 2.67 -14.07 6.04
N LEU A 251 2.69 -14.40 4.77
CA LEU A 251 1.49 -14.59 3.96
C LEU A 251 1.62 -15.95 3.25
N ILE A 252 0.66 -16.85 3.44
CA ILE A 252 0.66 -18.09 2.67
C ILE A 252 0.46 -17.81 1.19
N GLU A 253 1.03 -18.66 0.32
CA GLU A 253 1.08 -18.42 -1.10
C GLU A 253 -0.27 -18.72 -1.77
N ILE A 254 -0.90 -17.68 -2.32
CA ILE A 254 -2.27 -17.70 -2.84
C ILE A 254 -2.45 -18.62 -4.06
N LEU A 255 -1.48 -18.68 -5.00
CA LEU A 255 -1.58 -19.53 -6.18
C LEU A 255 -1.55 -21.01 -5.80
N ALA A 256 -0.73 -21.38 -4.79
CA ALA A 256 -0.70 -22.73 -4.26
C ALA A 256 -2.02 -23.09 -3.55
N GLU A 257 -2.60 -22.16 -2.77
CA GLU A 257 -3.90 -22.36 -2.14
C GLU A 257 -5.02 -22.51 -3.17
N CYS A 258 -5.04 -21.67 -4.23
CA CYS A 258 -5.99 -21.78 -5.33
C CYS A 258 -5.88 -23.14 -6.06
N LYS A 259 -4.65 -23.60 -6.32
CA LYS A 259 -4.41 -24.91 -6.93
C LYS A 259 -4.93 -26.04 -6.04
N ARG A 260 -4.69 -25.98 -4.73
CA ARG A 260 -5.21 -26.95 -3.74
C ARG A 260 -6.75 -26.95 -3.68
N ALA A 261 -7.35 -25.77 -3.80
CA ALA A 261 -8.81 -25.63 -3.80
C ALA A 261 -9.48 -26.01 -5.13
N GLY A 262 -8.70 -26.32 -6.19
CA GLY A 262 -9.22 -26.65 -7.51
C GLY A 262 -9.57 -25.46 -8.40
N HIS A 263 -9.11 -24.26 -8.04
CA HIS A 263 -9.37 -23.01 -8.74
C HIS A 263 -8.06 -22.30 -9.18
N PRO A 264 -7.16 -22.94 -9.96
CA PRO A 264 -5.82 -22.42 -10.24
C PRO A 264 -5.81 -21.09 -10.99
N ASP A 265 -6.89 -20.78 -11.71
CA ASP A 265 -6.95 -19.64 -12.64
C ASP A 265 -7.51 -18.35 -12.01
N LEU A 266 -7.85 -18.36 -10.70
CA LEU A 266 -8.51 -17.23 -10.05
C LEU A 266 -7.64 -15.97 -9.89
N VAL A 267 -6.30 -16.09 -9.86
CA VAL A 267 -5.42 -15.03 -9.37
C VAL A 267 -4.49 -14.50 -10.44
N TYR A 268 -4.41 -13.18 -10.51
CA TYR A 268 -3.29 -12.41 -11.08
C TYR A 268 -2.50 -11.79 -9.93
N LYS A 269 -1.31 -12.29 -9.66
CA LYS A 269 -0.41 -11.79 -8.61
C LYS A 269 0.62 -10.85 -9.23
N PHE A 270 0.70 -9.61 -8.74
CA PHE A 270 1.55 -8.57 -9.28
C PHE A 270 2.64 -8.19 -8.29
N ALA A 271 3.83 -7.91 -8.80
CA ALA A 271 4.91 -7.34 -8.02
C ALA A 271 5.80 -6.46 -8.90
N SER A 272 6.63 -5.62 -8.30
CA SER A 272 7.67 -4.87 -9.00
C SER A 272 8.81 -4.49 -8.07
N THR A 273 9.96 -4.20 -8.65
CA THR A 273 11.13 -3.66 -7.93
C THR A 273 11.09 -2.12 -7.82
N SER A 274 9.97 -1.48 -8.18
CA SER A 274 9.85 0.00 -8.19
C SER A 274 10.16 0.66 -6.86
N LYS A 275 9.88 0.01 -5.74
CA LYS A 275 10.21 0.49 -4.39
C LYS A 275 11.42 -0.22 -3.77
N ILE A 276 12.08 -1.08 -4.54
CA ILE A 276 13.26 -1.85 -4.15
C ILE A 276 14.51 -1.24 -4.78
N SER A 277 14.47 -1.00 -6.10
CA SER A 277 15.53 -0.32 -6.87
C SER A 277 15.12 1.12 -7.21
N PHE A 278 14.71 1.36 -8.45
CA PHE A 278 14.30 2.68 -8.92
C PHE A 278 12.84 2.66 -9.43
N PRO A 279 11.96 3.58 -8.98
CA PRO A 279 10.58 3.65 -9.46
C PRO A 279 10.46 3.85 -10.98
N GLY A 280 11.39 4.60 -11.57
CA GLY A 280 11.40 4.87 -13.02
C GLY A 280 12.07 3.77 -13.85
N SER A 281 12.82 2.87 -13.22
CA SER A 281 13.62 1.83 -13.88
C SER A 281 13.56 0.49 -13.14
N GLY A 282 12.44 0.17 -12.53
CA GLY A 282 12.19 -1.12 -11.93
C GLY A 282 11.86 -2.22 -12.96
N ILE A 283 11.54 -3.40 -12.46
CA ILE A 283 10.98 -4.51 -13.22
C ILE A 283 9.66 -4.88 -12.57
N ALA A 284 8.61 -4.96 -13.37
CA ALA A 284 7.32 -5.49 -12.95
C ALA A 284 7.12 -6.91 -13.44
N SER A 285 6.39 -7.69 -12.69
CA SER A 285 6.06 -9.06 -13.04
C SER A 285 4.64 -9.42 -12.62
N MET A 286 4.10 -10.41 -13.32
CA MET A 286 2.88 -11.10 -12.94
C MET A 286 3.20 -12.58 -12.73
N ALA A 287 2.68 -13.15 -11.65
CA ALA A 287 2.61 -14.59 -11.45
C ALA A 287 1.15 -15.05 -11.54
N THR A 288 0.90 -16.12 -12.27
CA THR A 288 -0.44 -16.69 -12.40
C THR A 288 -0.37 -18.15 -12.87
N SER A 289 -1.53 -18.80 -13.09
CA SER A 289 -1.57 -20.15 -13.65
C SER A 289 -1.03 -20.23 -15.07
N LEU A 290 -0.61 -21.40 -15.49
CA LEU A 290 -0.13 -21.61 -16.87
C LEU A 290 -1.24 -21.33 -17.90
N ASN A 291 -2.49 -21.65 -17.61
CA ASN A 291 -3.63 -21.34 -18.47
C ASN A 291 -3.80 -19.83 -18.69
N ASN A 292 -3.77 -19.07 -17.60
CA ASN A 292 -3.82 -17.60 -17.68
C ASN A 292 -2.62 -17.04 -18.44
N LEU A 293 -1.40 -17.57 -18.18
CA LEU A 293 -0.19 -17.12 -18.87
C LEU A 293 -0.27 -17.33 -20.38
N GLU A 294 -0.78 -18.50 -20.80
CA GLU A 294 -0.97 -18.79 -22.23
C GLU A 294 -1.92 -17.79 -22.88
N ASP A 295 -3.05 -17.51 -22.25
CA ASP A 295 -4.03 -16.53 -22.75
C ASP A 295 -3.43 -15.11 -22.80
N ILE A 296 -2.72 -14.70 -21.75
CA ILE A 296 -2.08 -13.38 -21.67
C ILE A 296 -0.98 -13.23 -22.73
N LYS A 297 -0.11 -14.23 -22.91
CA LYS A 297 0.96 -14.21 -23.91
C LYS A 297 0.43 -14.08 -25.33
N LYS A 298 -0.70 -14.74 -25.66
CA LYS A 298 -1.36 -14.59 -26.97
C LYS A 298 -1.78 -13.15 -27.26
N GLN A 299 -2.02 -12.34 -26.24
CA GLN A 299 -2.41 -10.94 -26.38
C GLN A 299 -1.18 -10.01 -26.31
N VAL A 300 -0.27 -10.25 -25.37
CA VAL A 300 0.91 -9.40 -25.14
C VAL A 300 1.84 -9.38 -26.35
N GLN A 301 1.94 -10.46 -27.13
CA GLN A 301 2.76 -10.51 -28.37
C GLN A 301 2.39 -9.45 -29.42
N TYR A 302 1.16 -8.88 -29.33
CA TYR A 302 0.76 -7.77 -30.20
C TYR A 302 1.10 -6.40 -29.60
N GLN A 303 1.40 -6.34 -28.32
CA GLN A 303 1.81 -5.14 -27.61
C GLN A 303 3.31 -4.92 -27.67
N THR A 304 4.10 -5.99 -27.57
CA THR A 304 5.57 -5.94 -27.54
C THR A 304 6.18 -7.24 -28.05
N ILE A 305 7.41 -7.16 -28.58
CA ILE A 305 8.23 -8.34 -28.88
C ILE A 305 8.98 -8.84 -27.63
N GLY A 306 9.14 -7.97 -26.64
CA GLY A 306 9.79 -8.23 -25.37
C GLY A 306 10.05 -6.92 -24.63
N HIS A 307 10.09 -7.01 -23.32
CA HIS A 307 10.39 -5.87 -22.45
C HIS A 307 11.90 -5.66 -22.31
N ASP A 308 12.31 -4.57 -21.63
CA ASP A 308 13.70 -4.14 -21.44
C ASP A 308 14.57 -5.21 -20.75
N LYS A 309 15.28 -6.02 -21.56
CA LYS A 309 16.15 -7.09 -21.05
C LYS A 309 17.48 -6.57 -20.49
N VAL A 310 17.92 -5.40 -20.94
CA VAL A 310 19.12 -4.74 -20.37
C VAL A 310 18.84 -4.42 -18.90
N ASN A 311 17.66 -3.87 -18.61
CA ASN A 311 17.26 -3.59 -17.25
C ASN A 311 17.01 -4.87 -16.41
N GLN A 312 16.51 -5.94 -17.03
CA GLN A 312 16.37 -7.24 -16.36
C GLN A 312 17.73 -7.80 -15.96
N LEU A 313 18.69 -7.85 -16.90
CA LEU A 313 20.05 -8.35 -16.63
C LEU A 313 20.76 -7.50 -15.56
N ARG A 314 20.58 -6.17 -15.61
CA ARG A 314 21.14 -5.24 -14.63
C ARG A 314 20.64 -5.54 -13.20
N HIS A 315 19.36 -5.81 -13.02
CA HIS A 315 18.80 -6.20 -11.72
C HIS A 315 19.38 -7.53 -11.24
N VAL A 316 19.47 -8.54 -12.13
CA VAL A 316 20.08 -9.83 -11.79
C VAL A 316 21.53 -9.67 -11.35
N ARG A 317 22.33 -8.89 -12.09
CA ARG A 317 23.75 -8.66 -11.75
C ARG A 317 23.93 -7.90 -10.45
N PHE A 318 23.03 -6.98 -10.13
CA PHE A 318 23.08 -6.19 -8.91
C PHE A 318 22.65 -7.01 -7.67
N PHE A 319 21.52 -7.67 -7.73
CA PHE A 319 21.00 -8.45 -6.60
C PHE A 319 21.65 -9.83 -6.48
N GLN A 320 22.05 -10.42 -7.59
CA GLN A 320 22.56 -11.79 -7.76
C GLN A 320 21.47 -12.85 -7.51
N ASP A 321 20.86 -12.84 -6.33
CA ASP A 321 19.80 -13.76 -5.91
C ASP A 321 18.84 -13.10 -4.91
N ILE A 322 17.90 -13.88 -4.40
CA ILE A 322 16.92 -13.42 -3.39
C ILE A 322 17.61 -12.99 -2.07
N HIS A 323 18.73 -13.61 -1.70
CA HIS A 323 19.46 -13.24 -0.46
C HIS A 323 20.11 -11.86 -0.61
N GLY A 324 20.63 -11.53 -1.80
CA GLY A 324 21.12 -10.20 -2.12
C GLY A 324 20.00 -9.15 -2.04
N MET A 325 18.82 -9.48 -2.57
CA MET A 325 17.64 -8.62 -2.50
C MET A 325 17.16 -8.42 -1.04
N VAL A 326 17.11 -9.49 -0.24
CA VAL A 326 16.78 -9.40 1.20
C VAL A 326 17.74 -8.48 1.94
N LYS A 327 19.06 -8.64 1.75
CA LYS A 327 20.07 -7.76 2.35
C LYS A 327 19.91 -6.30 1.94
N HIS A 328 19.52 -6.08 0.71
CA HIS A 328 19.22 -4.73 0.19
C HIS A 328 17.99 -4.15 0.90
N MET A 329 16.93 -4.92 1.06
CA MET A 329 15.71 -4.49 1.76
C MET A 329 15.93 -4.25 3.26
N GLN A 330 16.85 -4.94 3.92
CA GLN A 330 17.27 -4.62 5.30
C GLN A 330 17.87 -3.22 5.41
N LYS A 331 18.61 -2.75 4.39
CA LYS A 331 19.10 -1.36 4.36
C LYS A 331 17.95 -0.37 4.23
N HIS A 332 16.94 -0.67 3.40
CA HIS A 332 15.71 0.13 3.32
C HIS A 332 15.00 0.19 4.67
N ALA A 333 14.85 -0.95 5.35
CA ALA A 333 14.22 -1.01 6.67
C ALA A 333 14.93 -0.12 7.70
N ASN A 334 16.26 -0.09 7.69
CA ASN A 334 17.05 0.75 8.60
C ASN A 334 16.85 2.26 8.38
N ILE A 335 16.49 2.66 7.15
CA ILE A 335 16.14 4.05 6.82
C ILE A 335 14.69 4.36 7.24
N LEU A 336 13.77 3.43 7.00
CA LEU A 336 12.34 3.68 7.17
C LEU A 336 11.87 3.51 8.62
N ARG A 337 12.37 2.50 9.34
CA ARG A 337 11.93 2.19 10.71
C ARG A 337 11.96 3.42 11.65
N PRO A 338 13.05 4.20 11.74
CA PRO A 338 13.08 5.38 12.60
C PRO A 338 12.02 6.42 12.26
N LYS A 339 11.62 6.50 10.99
CA LYS A 339 10.57 7.42 10.53
C LYS A 339 9.19 6.99 11.03
N PHE A 340 8.88 5.68 10.94
CA PHE A 340 7.62 5.13 11.43
C PHE A 340 7.53 5.24 12.96
N GLU A 341 8.56 4.80 13.67
CA GLU A 341 8.63 4.87 15.14
C GLU A 341 8.44 6.31 15.64
N MET A 342 9.08 7.27 15.01
CA MET A 342 8.95 8.68 15.40
C MET A 342 7.52 9.21 15.20
N VAL A 343 6.86 8.89 14.10
CA VAL A 343 5.47 9.31 13.86
C VAL A 343 4.53 8.67 14.88
N GLU A 344 4.69 7.38 15.15
CA GLU A 344 3.90 6.64 16.15
C GLU A 344 4.11 7.18 17.56
N ASP A 345 5.36 7.47 17.95
CA ASP A 345 5.68 8.08 19.25
C ASP A 345 5.03 9.46 19.42
N ILE A 346 5.02 10.27 18.35
CA ILE A 346 4.35 11.58 18.36
C ILE A 346 2.84 11.42 18.53
N PHE A 347 2.24 10.47 17.81
CA PHE A 347 0.82 10.18 17.93
C PHE A 347 0.47 9.67 19.32
N GLU A 348 1.24 8.73 19.84
CA GLU A 348 1.05 8.20 21.20
C GLU A 348 1.17 9.31 22.26
N LYS A 349 2.21 10.12 22.19
CA LYS A 349 2.44 11.22 23.13
C LYS A 349 1.33 12.27 23.12
N ASN A 350 0.81 12.62 21.92
CA ASN A 350 -0.07 13.77 21.75
C ASN A 350 -1.55 13.41 21.73
N LEU A 351 -1.91 12.17 21.36
CA LEU A 351 -3.30 11.78 21.12
C LEU A 351 -3.79 10.60 21.96
N ALA A 352 -2.89 9.77 22.51
CA ALA A 352 -3.31 8.62 23.30
C ALA A 352 -4.18 9.06 24.50
N GLY A 353 -5.28 8.37 24.71
CA GLY A 353 -6.22 8.65 25.78
C GLY A 353 -7.20 9.81 25.53
N THR A 354 -6.97 10.65 24.50
CA THR A 354 -7.85 11.80 24.18
C THR A 354 -9.17 11.37 23.54
N GLY A 355 -9.22 10.21 22.89
CA GLY A 355 -10.38 9.69 22.16
C GLY A 355 -10.67 10.39 20.82
N VAL A 356 -9.73 11.20 20.30
CA VAL A 356 -9.94 11.98 19.07
C VAL A 356 -9.24 11.43 17.83
N GLY A 357 -8.57 10.30 17.96
CA GLY A 357 -7.92 9.62 16.84
C GLY A 357 -7.44 8.23 17.19
N GLU A 358 -7.43 7.38 16.17
CA GLU A 358 -6.89 6.03 16.21
C GLU A 358 -5.94 5.84 15.01
N TRP A 359 -4.92 5.01 15.16
CA TRP A 359 -3.96 4.77 14.08
C TRP A 359 -3.43 3.36 14.09
N THR A 360 -3.03 2.89 12.91
CA THR A 360 -2.39 1.59 12.76
C THR A 360 -0.91 1.66 13.12
N LYS A 361 -0.36 0.54 13.59
CA LYS A 361 1.08 0.37 13.89
C LYS A 361 1.64 -0.72 12.99
N PRO A 362 1.99 -0.40 11.73
CA PRO A 362 2.39 -1.39 10.74
C PRO A 362 3.81 -1.93 11.02
N LYS A 363 4.02 -3.22 10.72
CA LYS A 363 5.34 -3.88 10.78
C LYS A 363 6.10 -3.81 9.45
N GLY A 364 5.53 -3.14 8.46
CA GLY A 364 6.08 -3.00 7.13
C GLY A 364 5.25 -2.09 6.23
N GLY A 365 5.62 -2.00 4.96
CA GLY A 365 4.95 -1.15 3.99
C GLY A 365 5.39 0.31 4.06
N TYR A 366 4.51 1.21 3.60
CA TYR A 366 4.84 2.63 3.37
C TYR A 366 3.91 3.61 4.06
N PHE A 367 2.88 3.12 4.78
CA PHE A 367 1.81 3.98 5.26
C PHE A 367 1.38 3.64 6.69
N ILE A 368 0.84 4.67 7.35
CA ILE A 368 0.05 4.56 8.58
C ILE A 368 -1.34 5.06 8.24
N SER A 369 -2.38 4.30 8.59
CA SER A 369 -3.77 4.75 8.50
C SER A 369 -4.16 5.43 9.80
N PHE A 370 -4.78 6.60 9.67
CA PHE A 370 -5.27 7.38 10.80
C PHE A 370 -6.76 7.61 10.66
N GLU A 371 -7.51 7.37 11.73
CA GLU A 371 -8.94 7.65 11.81
C GLU A 371 -9.20 8.80 12.77
N THR A 372 -9.81 9.85 12.28
CA THR A 372 -10.29 10.98 13.10
C THR A 372 -11.69 10.71 13.64
N LEU A 373 -12.21 11.60 14.47
CA LEU A 373 -13.67 11.63 14.71
C LEU A 373 -14.41 11.78 13.37
N PRO A 374 -15.58 11.12 13.21
CA PRO A 374 -16.37 11.24 11.98
C PRO A 374 -16.67 12.70 11.59
N GLY A 375 -16.51 13.01 10.30
CA GLY A 375 -16.69 14.36 9.76
C GLY A 375 -15.50 15.31 9.93
N CYS A 376 -14.33 14.80 10.35
CA CYS A 376 -13.17 15.66 10.67
C CYS A 376 -12.01 15.56 9.68
N ALA A 377 -11.90 14.48 8.88
CA ALA A 377 -10.70 14.24 8.07
C ALA A 377 -10.39 15.37 7.08
N LYS A 378 -11.37 15.84 6.31
CA LYS A 378 -11.17 16.96 5.37
C LYS A 378 -10.73 18.23 6.07
N ALA A 379 -11.33 18.55 7.22
CA ALA A 379 -10.98 19.75 7.98
C ALA A 379 -9.56 19.66 8.54
N VAL A 380 -9.12 18.49 8.99
CA VAL A 380 -7.73 18.24 9.44
C VAL A 380 -6.75 18.44 8.29
N VAL A 381 -6.99 17.81 7.14
CA VAL A 381 -6.13 17.94 5.95
C VAL A 381 -6.05 19.40 5.49
N ASP A 382 -7.16 20.13 5.48
CA ASP A 382 -7.20 21.54 5.11
C ASP A 382 -6.41 22.42 6.08
N LYS A 383 -6.52 22.16 7.40
CA LYS A 383 -5.72 22.91 8.39
C LYS A 383 -4.23 22.63 8.25
N CYS A 384 -3.82 21.37 8.05
CA CYS A 384 -2.43 21.01 7.78
C CYS A 384 -1.90 21.77 6.55
N LYS A 385 -2.65 21.77 5.45
CA LYS A 385 -2.28 22.49 4.22
C LYS A 385 -2.13 23.99 4.43
N LYS A 386 -3.04 24.64 5.19
CA LYS A 386 -2.97 26.07 5.51
C LYS A 386 -1.78 26.45 6.39
N ALA A 387 -1.19 25.50 7.07
CA ALA A 387 0.03 25.67 7.86
C ALA A 387 1.28 25.09 7.18
N GLY A 388 1.21 24.77 5.88
CA GLY A 388 2.36 24.38 5.07
C GLY A 388 2.68 22.88 5.05
N VAL A 389 1.76 21.99 5.50
CA VAL A 389 1.93 20.54 5.40
C VAL A 389 0.91 19.95 4.45
N THR A 390 1.39 19.36 3.36
CA THR A 390 0.57 18.65 2.37
C THR A 390 0.39 17.20 2.76
N LEU A 391 -0.87 16.77 2.84
CA LEU A 391 -1.28 15.39 3.04
C LEU A 391 -2.01 14.87 1.79
N THR A 392 -2.18 13.55 1.69
CA THR A 392 -3.10 12.97 0.72
C THR A 392 -4.51 13.52 0.96
N PRO A 393 -5.25 13.97 -0.07
CA PRO A 393 -6.61 14.47 0.13
C PRO A 393 -7.50 13.42 0.84
N ALA A 394 -8.25 13.86 1.84
CA ALA A 394 -9.19 13.00 2.55
C ALA A 394 -10.19 12.37 1.57
N GLY A 395 -10.57 11.12 1.81
CA GLY A 395 -11.43 10.34 0.93
C GLY A 395 -10.70 9.61 -0.22
N SER A 396 -9.42 9.91 -0.49
CA SER A 396 -8.67 9.27 -1.59
C SER A 396 -8.57 7.75 -1.46
N ALA A 397 -8.59 7.23 -0.24
CA ALA A 397 -8.55 5.80 0.04
C ALA A 397 -9.91 5.07 -0.18
N PHE A 398 -10.86 5.73 -0.83
CA PHE A 398 -12.19 5.20 -1.10
C PHE A 398 -12.58 5.39 -2.58
N PRO A 399 -13.42 4.48 -3.14
CA PRO A 399 -13.99 4.65 -4.47
C PRO A 399 -14.65 6.02 -4.65
N TYR A 400 -14.46 6.60 -5.82
CA TYR A 400 -15.00 7.94 -6.16
C TYR A 400 -14.56 9.04 -5.20
N LYS A 401 -13.50 8.82 -4.41
CA LYS A 401 -12.96 9.73 -3.38
C LYS A 401 -14.00 10.10 -2.30
N LYS A 402 -14.88 9.17 -1.97
CA LYS A 402 -15.97 9.36 -1.00
C LYS A 402 -15.78 8.43 0.18
N ASP A 403 -15.16 8.94 1.25
CA ASP A 403 -15.20 8.33 2.57
C ASP A 403 -16.57 8.67 3.21
N PRO A 404 -17.42 7.68 3.48
CA PRO A 404 -18.75 7.94 4.03
C PRO A 404 -18.71 8.56 5.42
N ASN A 405 -17.65 8.30 6.18
CA ASN A 405 -17.48 8.81 7.53
C ASN A 405 -16.65 10.09 7.59
N ASP A 406 -15.96 10.47 6.51
CA ASP A 406 -14.98 11.57 6.49
C ASP A 406 -14.03 11.50 7.70
N SER A 407 -13.44 10.33 7.92
CA SER A 407 -12.59 10.02 9.09
C SER A 407 -11.18 9.56 8.73
N ASN A 408 -10.99 8.93 7.55
CA ASN A 408 -9.72 8.32 7.20
C ASN A 408 -8.72 9.31 6.60
N ILE A 409 -7.48 9.26 7.11
CA ILE A 409 -6.32 10.01 6.58
C ILE A 409 -5.14 9.05 6.42
N ARG A 410 -4.58 8.99 5.22
CA ARG A 410 -3.36 8.24 4.93
C ARG A 410 -2.12 9.08 5.23
N ILE A 411 -1.25 8.58 6.10
CA ILE A 411 0.03 9.18 6.44
C ILE A 411 1.15 8.43 5.73
N ALA A 412 2.04 9.15 5.04
CA ALA A 412 3.19 8.59 4.31
C ALA A 412 4.52 9.05 4.94
N PRO A 413 5.10 8.31 5.89
CA PRO A 413 6.33 8.72 6.58
C PRO A 413 7.59 8.60 5.72
N THR A 414 7.55 7.88 4.61
CA THR A 414 8.74 7.38 3.92
C THR A 414 9.59 8.46 3.25
N TYR A 415 8.96 9.47 2.67
CA TYR A 415 9.64 10.44 1.81
C TYR A 415 10.34 11.59 2.54
N PRO A 416 9.74 12.30 3.53
CA PRO A 416 10.39 13.45 4.15
C PRO A 416 11.63 13.08 4.96
N PRO A 417 12.62 13.98 5.08
CA PRO A 417 13.67 13.85 6.10
C PRO A 417 13.07 13.76 7.50
N LEU A 418 13.81 13.17 8.45
CA LEU A 418 13.33 12.94 9.82
C LEU A 418 12.86 14.24 10.53
N GLU A 419 13.60 15.33 10.38
CA GLU A 419 13.25 16.60 11.04
C GLU A 419 11.97 17.20 10.46
N ASP A 420 11.83 17.21 9.14
CA ASP A 420 10.61 17.67 8.47
C ASP A 420 9.41 16.82 8.86
N LEU A 421 9.61 15.50 8.92
CA LEU A 421 8.58 14.54 9.31
C LEU A 421 8.14 14.75 10.75
N ARG A 422 9.08 15.05 11.68
CA ARG A 422 8.79 15.37 13.07
C ARG A 422 7.86 16.59 13.18
N ILE A 423 8.26 17.70 12.54
CA ILE A 423 7.49 18.94 12.56
C ILE A 423 6.10 18.75 11.94
N ALA A 424 6.03 18.06 10.81
CA ALA A 424 4.78 17.77 10.12
C ALA A 424 3.84 16.89 10.97
N SER A 425 4.38 15.92 11.71
CA SER A 425 3.60 15.02 12.58
C SER A 425 3.11 15.74 13.84
N GLU A 426 3.91 16.62 14.42
CA GLU A 426 3.49 17.47 15.54
C GLU A 426 2.34 18.40 15.12
N LEU A 427 2.47 19.09 13.97
CA LEU A 427 1.41 19.92 13.42
C LEU A 427 0.14 19.08 13.10
N PHE A 428 0.31 17.88 12.54
CA PHE A 428 -0.81 17.00 12.25
C PHE A 428 -1.62 16.69 13.51
N THR A 429 -0.96 16.26 14.60
CA THR A 429 -1.65 15.99 15.88
C THR A 429 -2.32 17.21 16.47
N LEU A 430 -1.72 18.39 16.34
CA LEU A 430 -2.32 19.66 16.73
C LEU A 430 -3.60 19.95 15.92
N CYS A 431 -3.58 19.74 14.60
CA CYS A 431 -4.74 19.92 13.73
C CYS A 431 -5.86 18.94 14.08
N VAL A 432 -5.53 17.66 14.37
CA VAL A 432 -6.50 16.64 14.83
C VAL A 432 -7.18 17.11 16.12
N LYS A 433 -6.41 17.51 17.13
CA LYS A 433 -6.95 18.02 18.39
C LYS A 433 -7.86 19.23 18.18
N LEU A 434 -7.41 20.21 17.42
CA LEU A 434 -8.14 21.46 17.19
C LEU A 434 -9.47 21.23 16.46
N VAL A 435 -9.46 20.42 15.38
CA VAL A 435 -10.69 20.10 14.64
C VAL A 435 -11.66 19.30 15.50
N SER A 436 -11.14 18.34 16.26
CA SER A 436 -11.99 17.51 17.16
C SER A 436 -12.65 18.37 18.25
N VAL A 437 -11.91 19.29 18.87
CA VAL A 437 -12.47 20.22 19.86
C VAL A 437 -13.52 21.14 19.22
N GLU A 438 -13.27 21.66 18.02
CA GLU A 438 -14.25 22.49 17.29
C GLU A 438 -15.55 21.71 17.00
N LYS A 439 -15.43 20.43 16.60
CA LYS A 439 -16.58 19.54 16.40
C LYS A 439 -17.34 19.28 17.69
N LEU A 440 -16.65 18.84 18.76
CA LEU A 440 -17.30 18.51 20.04
C LEU A 440 -18.02 19.72 20.66
N LEU A 441 -17.45 20.92 20.53
CA LEU A 441 -18.12 22.17 20.94
C LEU A 441 -19.39 22.41 20.15
N LYS A 442 -19.38 22.18 18.85
CA LYS A 442 -20.58 22.32 18.01
C LYS A 442 -21.66 21.32 18.44
N ASP A 443 -21.30 20.04 18.57
CA ASP A 443 -22.19 18.96 18.92
C ASP A 443 -22.86 19.21 20.30
N LYS A 444 -22.07 19.63 21.32
CA LYS A 444 -22.58 19.94 22.66
C LYS A 444 -23.54 21.16 22.70
N LYS A 445 -23.29 22.16 21.87
CA LYS A 445 -24.17 23.36 21.77
C LYS A 445 -25.47 23.05 21.03
N GLU A 446 -25.44 22.15 20.03
CA GLU A 446 -26.66 21.68 19.34
C GLU A 446 -27.55 20.83 20.23
N VAL A 447 -27.02 20.09 21.22
CA VAL A 447 -27.77 19.32 22.21
C VAL A 447 -28.40 20.21 23.27
N GLN A 448 -27.83 21.39 23.54
CA GLN A 448 -28.32 22.34 24.56
C GLN A 448 -29.35 23.34 24.01
N ALA A 449 -29.49 23.46 22.69
CA ALA A 449 -30.42 24.35 21.99
C ALA A 449 -31.75 23.64 21.66
#